data_e315149f6eab32314d654828eafab30e
#
_entry.id   e315149f6eab32314d654828eafab30e
#
_cell.length_a   1.000
_cell.length_b   1.000
_cell.length_c   1.000
_cell.angle_alpha   90.00
_cell.angle_beta   90.00
_cell.angle_gamma   90.00
#
_symmetry.space_group_name_H-M   'P 1'
#
loop_
_entity.id
_entity.type
_entity.pdbx_description
1 polymer ?
#
loop_
_entity_poly.entity_id
_entity_poly.type
_entity_poly.pdbx_seq_one_letter_code
_entity_poly.pdbx_strand_id
1 'polypeptide(L)'
;DWARLADTIAAADRALIEIREDTPQQRFRVLPEHPADLRALVHGLDGAKRWIMLRELDRWPDFAPLVADILQAVAPVVETRTGAIVKPTAFLFISSPGLVTPLHFDPEYNILFQISGRKRFTILPPSCGLPSRSDNERFHRSGDNLLDWRPELAAQGWPFDLAPGDALHVPFKAPHTVTVGAEPSISLSVTWRSHSSLMQDDAWALNGLLGRYRVRLPAPGARPWLRAAALRALRR
;
A
#
# COMPACT_ATOMS: atom_id res chain seq x y z
N ASP A 1 3.43 -22.70 -4.73
CA ASP A 1 4.47 -23.51 -4.12
C ASP A 1 5.49 -22.62 -3.40
N TRP A 2 5.62 -22.79 -2.07
CA TRP A 2 6.49 -22.00 -1.20
C TRP A 2 7.98 -22.16 -1.52
N ALA A 3 8.41 -23.38 -1.92
CA ALA A 3 9.81 -23.64 -2.26
C ALA A 3 10.21 -22.85 -3.52
N ARG A 4 9.38 -22.88 -4.55
CA ARG A 4 9.62 -22.09 -5.77
C ARG A 4 9.66 -20.60 -5.49
N LEU A 5 8.74 -20.12 -4.63
CA LEU A 5 8.74 -18.70 -4.24
C LEU A 5 10.03 -18.31 -3.50
N ALA A 6 10.51 -19.16 -2.59
CA ALA A 6 11.76 -18.94 -1.88
C ALA A 6 12.97 -18.91 -2.83
N ASP A 7 12.98 -19.77 -3.87
CA ASP A 7 14.04 -19.77 -4.88
C ASP A 7 13.99 -18.50 -5.76
N THR A 8 12.80 -18.08 -6.18
CA THR A 8 12.61 -16.82 -6.92
C THR A 8 13.12 -15.61 -6.11
N ILE A 9 12.78 -15.54 -4.82
CA ILE A 9 13.24 -14.47 -3.92
C ILE A 9 14.76 -14.51 -3.76
N ALA A 10 15.35 -15.70 -3.62
CA ALA A 10 16.79 -15.84 -3.44
C ALA A 10 17.62 -15.40 -4.66
N ALA A 11 17.04 -15.53 -5.86
CA ALA A 11 17.66 -15.13 -7.12
C ALA A 11 17.43 -13.66 -7.49
N ALA A 12 16.58 -12.95 -6.75
CA ALA A 12 16.13 -11.61 -7.13
C ALA A 12 17.12 -10.50 -6.78
N ASP A 13 16.93 -9.37 -7.45
CA ASP A 13 17.58 -8.11 -7.03
C ASP A 13 17.08 -7.69 -5.65
N ARG A 14 17.98 -7.64 -4.69
CA ARG A 14 17.68 -7.27 -3.31
C ARG A 14 17.05 -5.88 -3.17
N ALA A 15 17.32 -4.97 -4.10
CA ALA A 15 16.71 -3.64 -4.12
C ALA A 15 15.19 -3.67 -4.33
N LEU A 16 14.66 -4.77 -4.88
CA LEU A 16 13.23 -4.98 -5.09
C LEU A 16 12.54 -5.73 -3.93
N ILE A 17 13.27 -6.04 -2.88
CA ILE A 17 12.76 -6.75 -1.70
C ILE A 17 12.78 -5.78 -0.52
N GLU A 18 11.68 -5.66 0.19
CA GLU A 18 11.59 -4.93 1.44
C GLU A 18 11.12 -5.86 2.55
N ILE A 19 11.80 -5.83 3.69
CA ILE A 19 11.45 -6.64 4.85
C ILE A 19 11.10 -5.70 5.99
N ARG A 20 9.95 -5.93 6.59
CA ARG A 20 9.51 -5.22 7.79
C ARG A 20 9.25 -6.19 8.92
N GLU A 21 9.61 -5.78 10.11
CA GLU A 21 9.29 -6.48 11.35
C GLU A 21 8.34 -5.66 12.21
N ASP A 22 7.45 -6.35 12.88
CA ASP A 22 6.56 -5.73 13.89
C ASP A 22 7.40 -5.22 15.06
N THR A 23 6.97 -4.10 15.62
CA THR A 23 7.59 -3.51 16.82
C THR A 23 6.57 -3.45 17.96
N PRO A 24 7.02 -3.44 19.23
CA PRO A 24 6.12 -3.33 20.37
C PRO A 24 5.17 -2.12 20.33
N GLN A 25 5.54 -1.07 19.59
CA GLN A 25 4.74 0.13 19.39
C GLN A 25 3.73 0.00 18.24
N GLN A 26 3.52 -1.21 17.70
CA GLN A 26 2.68 -1.46 16.53
C GLN A 26 3.06 -0.59 15.31
N ARG A 27 4.36 -0.38 15.13
CA ARG A 27 4.94 0.25 13.94
C ARG A 27 5.89 -0.73 13.29
N PHE A 28 5.94 -0.74 11.98
CA PHE A 28 6.92 -1.57 11.27
C PHE A 28 8.29 -0.91 11.25
N ARG A 29 9.30 -1.71 11.54
CA ARG A 29 10.69 -1.35 11.28
C ARG A 29 11.12 -1.99 9.96
N VAL A 30 11.49 -1.17 8.99
CA VAL A 30 12.16 -1.65 7.77
C VAL A 30 13.55 -2.13 8.15
N LEU A 31 13.91 -3.34 7.75
CA LEU A 31 15.26 -3.84 7.92
C LEU A 31 16.16 -3.19 6.87
N PRO A 32 17.22 -2.47 7.28
CA PRO A 32 18.11 -1.78 6.35
C PRO A 32 19.00 -2.75 5.56
N GLU A 33 19.24 -3.94 6.11
CA GLU A 33 20.04 -4.98 5.49
C GLU A 33 19.23 -6.26 5.39
N HIS A 34 19.37 -6.94 4.26
CA HIS A 34 18.75 -8.24 4.06
C HIS A 34 19.65 -9.33 4.65
N PRO A 35 19.08 -10.37 5.29
CA PRO A 35 19.82 -11.56 5.68
C PRO A 35 20.55 -12.17 4.48
N ALA A 36 21.68 -12.83 4.76
CA ALA A 36 22.46 -13.51 3.72
C ALA A 36 21.61 -14.57 2.99
N ASP A 37 20.78 -15.31 3.72
CA ASP A 37 19.88 -16.32 3.20
C ASP A 37 18.42 -15.82 3.14
N LEU A 38 17.99 -15.43 1.95
CA LEU A 38 16.62 -15.00 1.70
C LEU A 38 15.61 -16.16 1.69
N ARG A 39 16.07 -17.42 1.42
CA ARG A 39 15.18 -18.59 1.52
C ARG A 39 14.75 -18.84 2.96
N ALA A 40 15.68 -18.70 3.91
CA ALA A 40 15.39 -18.84 5.33
C ALA A 40 14.31 -17.85 5.82
N LEU A 41 14.17 -16.69 5.20
CA LEU A 41 13.09 -15.73 5.52
C LEU A 41 11.72 -16.31 5.25
N VAL A 42 11.55 -16.99 4.12
CA VAL A 42 10.26 -17.58 3.71
C VAL A 42 9.94 -18.81 4.57
N HIS A 43 10.94 -19.65 4.84
CA HIS A 43 10.77 -20.86 5.67
C HIS A 43 10.57 -20.53 7.15
N GLY A 44 11.07 -19.40 7.64
CA GLY A 44 10.99 -18.99 9.04
C GLY A 44 9.78 -18.09 9.38
N LEU A 45 8.76 -18.01 8.52
CA LEU A 45 7.62 -17.12 8.72
C LEU A 45 6.79 -17.48 9.96
N ASP A 46 6.63 -18.77 10.28
CA ASP A 46 5.80 -19.21 11.41
C ASP A 46 6.33 -18.74 12.77
N GLY A 47 7.64 -18.60 12.91
CA GLY A 47 8.30 -18.15 14.14
C GLY A 47 8.59 -16.65 14.19
N ALA A 48 8.24 -15.90 13.16
CA ALA A 48 8.57 -14.49 13.02
C ALA A 48 7.31 -13.62 13.01
N LYS A 49 7.44 -12.36 13.37
CA LYS A 49 6.42 -11.34 13.12
C LYS A 49 6.97 -10.37 12.08
N ARG A 50 6.98 -10.83 10.84
CA ARG A 50 7.55 -10.08 9.72
C ARG A 50 6.66 -10.13 8.49
N TRP A 51 6.94 -9.18 7.64
CA TRP A 51 6.31 -8.99 6.36
C TRP A 51 7.41 -8.77 5.31
N ILE A 52 7.36 -9.57 4.25
CA ILE A 52 8.25 -9.46 3.10
C ILE A 52 7.42 -8.90 1.95
N MET A 53 7.90 -7.86 1.33
CA MET A 53 7.29 -7.24 0.17
C MET A 53 8.23 -7.34 -1.03
N LEU A 54 7.78 -8.00 -2.08
CA LEU A 54 8.42 -7.94 -3.38
C LEU A 54 7.82 -6.79 -4.15
N ARG A 55 8.67 -5.86 -4.59
CA ARG A 55 8.27 -4.61 -5.22
C ARG A 55 8.42 -4.67 -6.74
N GLU A 56 7.62 -3.88 -7.44
CA GLU A 56 7.76 -3.69 -8.88
C GLU A 56 7.75 -5.03 -9.63
N LEU A 57 6.71 -5.85 -9.40
CA LEU A 57 6.61 -7.20 -9.97
C LEU A 57 6.59 -7.22 -11.50
N ASP A 58 6.25 -6.11 -12.14
CA ASP A 58 6.37 -5.89 -13.57
C ASP A 58 7.82 -5.97 -14.07
N ARG A 59 8.82 -5.85 -13.19
CA ARG A 59 10.25 -6.01 -13.48
C ARG A 59 10.76 -7.44 -13.26
N TRP A 60 9.93 -8.33 -12.71
CA TRP A 60 10.29 -9.71 -12.44
C TRP A 60 9.82 -10.60 -13.59
N PRO A 61 10.73 -11.32 -14.32
CA PRO A 61 10.35 -12.14 -15.47
C PRO A 61 9.23 -13.14 -15.19
N ASP A 62 9.20 -13.72 -13.99
CA ASP A 62 8.18 -14.70 -13.58
C ASP A 62 6.81 -14.08 -13.31
N PHE A 63 6.72 -12.77 -13.03
CA PHE A 63 5.49 -12.10 -12.65
C PHE A 63 4.99 -11.08 -13.67
N ALA A 64 5.87 -10.55 -14.50
CA ALA A 64 5.52 -9.49 -15.46
C ALA A 64 4.34 -9.86 -16.38
N PRO A 65 4.25 -11.08 -16.96
CA PRO A 65 3.11 -11.48 -17.78
C PRO A 65 1.80 -11.49 -16.97
N LEU A 66 1.82 -12.04 -15.76
CA LEU A 66 0.65 -12.08 -14.87
C LEU A 66 0.16 -10.67 -14.54
N VAL A 67 1.07 -9.75 -14.22
CA VAL A 67 0.72 -8.34 -13.91
C VAL A 67 0.07 -7.67 -15.13
N ALA A 68 0.61 -7.91 -16.34
CA ALA A 68 0.05 -7.38 -17.58
C ALA A 68 -1.36 -7.92 -17.85
N ASP A 69 -1.58 -9.22 -17.68
CA ASP A 69 -2.88 -9.87 -17.86
C ASP A 69 -3.92 -9.33 -16.87
N ILE A 70 -3.53 -9.17 -15.60
CA ILE A 70 -4.42 -8.60 -14.58
C ILE A 70 -4.78 -7.16 -14.94
N LEU A 71 -3.82 -6.31 -15.30
CA LEU A 71 -4.08 -4.93 -15.69
C LEU A 71 -5.02 -4.85 -16.89
N GLN A 72 -4.81 -5.69 -17.91
CA GLN A 72 -5.70 -5.78 -19.07
C GLN A 72 -7.13 -6.18 -18.69
N ALA A 73 -7.27 -7.14 -17.77
CA ALA A 73 -8.58 -7.63 -17.33
C ALA A 73 -9.34 -6.59 -16.49
N VAL A 74 -8.65 -5.85 -15.61
CA VAL A 74 -9.31 -4.90 -14.69
C VAL A 74 -9.54 -3.52 -15.30
N ALA A 75 -8.74 -3.09 -16.28
CA ALA A 75 -8.81 -1.76 -16.88
C ALA A 75 -10.22 -1.36 -17.33
N PRO A 76 -10.99 -2.18 -18.09
CA PRO A 76 -12.31 -1.80 -18.54
C PRO A 76 -13.29 -1.46 -17.40
N VAL A 77 -13.08 -2.05 -16.21
CA VAL A 77 -13.96 -1.82 -15.05
C VAL A 77 -13.47 -0.63 -14.23
N VAL A 78 -12.18 -0.56 -13.94
CA VAL A 78 -11.64 0.46 -13.03
C VAL A 78 -11.56 1.84 -13.69
N GLU A 79 -11.24 1.92 -14.98
CA GLU A 79 -11.07 3.20 -15.66
C GLU A 79 -12.36 4.00 -15.77
N THR A 80 -13.50 3.33 -15.79
CA THR A 80 -14.82 4.01 -15.74
C THR A 80 -15.07 4.74 -14.43
N ARG A 81 -14.37 4.34 -13.36
CA ARG A 81 -14.55 4.88 -12.00
C ARG A 81 -13.41 5.77 -11.55
N THR A 82 -12.20 5.44 -11.93
CA THR A 82 -10.98 6.12 -11.44
C THR A 82 -10.32 7.00 -12.50
N GLY A 83 -10.75 6.90 -13.77
CA GLY A 83 -10.03 7.41 -14.93
C GLY A 83 -8.91 6.48 -15.37
N ALA A 84 -8.23 6.82 -16.46
CA ALA A 84 -7.18 6.00 -17.06
C ALA A 84 -6.13 5.56 -16.03
N ILE A 85 -5.72 4.31 -16.13
CA ILE A 85 -4.63 3.73 -15.34
C ILE A 85 -3.33 4.44 -15.70
N VAL A 86 -2.68 5.05 -14.69
CA VAL A 86 -1.39 5.73 -14.81
C VAL A 86 -0.43 5.18 -13.77
N LYS A 87 0.82 4.94 -14.15
CA LYS A 87 1.87 4.42 -13.26
C LYS A 87 1.42 3.14 -12.51
N PRO A 88 0.96 2.11 -13.22
CA PRO A 88 0.65 0.85 -12.57
C PRO A 88 1.92 0.24 -11.98
N THR A 89 1.78 -0.46 -10.87
CA THR A 89 2.82 -1.31 -10.28
C THR A 89 2.17 -2.43 -9.49
N ALA A 90 2.94 -3.46 -9.18
CA ALA A 90 2.43 -4.58 -8.39
C ALA A 90 3.41 -5.00 -7.31
N PHE A 91 2.86 -5.53 -6.23
CA PHE A 91 3.58 -5.99 -5.05
C PHE A 91 3.11 -7.38 -4.64
N LEU A 92 4.03 -8.22 -4.20
CA LEU A 92 3.68 -9.45 -3.51
C LEU A 92 3.99 -9.31 -2.03
N PHE A 93 2.99 -9.55 -1.21
CA PHE A 93 3.10 -9.52 0.25
C PHE A 93 3.12 -10.92 0.81
N ILE A 94 4.17 -11.27 1.52
CA ILE A 94 4.33 -12.54 2.23
C ILE A 94 4.39 -12.19 3.71
N SER A 95 3.43 -12.68 4.48
CA SER A 95 3.20 -12.22 5.85
C SER A 95 3.15 -13.38 6.83
N SER A 96 3.78 -13.20 7.99
CA SER A 96 3.74 -14.14 9.11
C SER A 96 2.33 -14.29 9.68
N PRO A 97 2.01 -15.43 10.32
CA PRO A 97 0.76 -15.64 11.03
C PRO A 97 0.50 -14.58 12.11
N GLY A 98 -0.74 -14.15 12.23
CA GLY A 98 -1.18 -13.21 13.26
C GLY A 98 -0.57 -11.80 13.16
N LEU A 99 0.13 -11.48 12.08
CA LEU A 99 0.70 -10.15 11.86
C LEU A 99 -0.41 -9.12 11.67
N VAL A 100 -0.25 -7.96 12.30
CA VAL A 100 -1.17 -6.83 12.15
C VAL A 100 -0.44 -5.69 11.44
N THR A 101 -0.96 -5.29 10.29
CA THR A 101 -0.55 -4.03 9.65
C THR A 101 -1.29 -2.87 10.31
N PRO A 102 -0.57 -1.91 10.90
CA PRO A 102 -1.18 -0.75 11.55
C PRO A 102 -2.12 0.03 10.63
N LEU A 103 -2.99 0.84 11.21
CA LEU A 103 -3.86 1.72 10.44
C LEU A 103 -3.02 2.68 9.59
N HIS A 104 -3.25 2.66 8.29
CA HIS A 104 -2.54 3.48 7.31
C HIS A 104 -3.43 3.76 6.10
N PHE A 105 -2.92 4.55 5.18
CA PHE A 105 -3.53 4.75 3.86
C PHE A 105 -2.47 4.64 2.76
N ASP A 106 -2.88 4.16 1.60
CA ASP A 106 -2.02 4.14 0.42
C ASP A 106 -2.41 5.25 -0.56
N PRO A 107 -1.43 5.94 -1.14
CA PRO A 107 -1.71 7.01 -2.08
C PRO A 107 -1.99 6.48 -3.50
N GLU A 108 -2.42 5.25 -3.63
CA GLU A 108 -2.82 4.55 -4.85
C GLU A 108 -4.25 4.02 -4.75
N TYR A 109 -4.87 3.75 -5.91
CA TYR A 109 -5.91 2.74 -6.01
C TYR A 109 -5.26 1.37 -5.97
N ASN A 110 -5.95 0.39 -5.40
CA ASN A 110 -5.40 -0.95 -5.21
C ASN A 110 -6.50 -2.00 -5.43
N ILE A 111 -6.15 -3.09 -6.12
CA ILE A 111 -6.87 -4.36 -6.00
C ILE A 111 -5.90 -5.38 -5.41
N LEU A 112 -6.28 -5.91 -4.26
CA LEU A 112 -5.54 -6.97 -3.59
C LEU A 112 -6.20 -8.30 -3.88
N PHE A 113 -5.41 -9.26 -4.35
CA PHE A 113 -5.79 -10.65 -4.61
C PHE A 113 -5.20 -11.52 -3.51
N GLN A 114 -6.04 -12.26 -2.79
CA GLN A 114 -5.59 -13.21 -1.78
C GLN A 114 -5.21 -14.53 -2.45
N ILE A 115 -3.94 -14.93 -2.33
CA ILE A 115 -3.39 -16.10 -3.03
C ILE A 115 -3.31 -17.32 -2.09
N SER A 116 -2.84 -17.13 -0.85
CA SER A 116 -2.66 -18.19 0.13
C SER A 116 -2.87 -17.67 1.55
N GLY A 117 -3.34 -18.53 2.46
CA GLY A 117 -3.70 -18.14 3.80
C GLY A 117 -4.93 -17.21 3.83
N ARG A 118 -5.20 -16.59 4.97
CA ARG A 118 -6.36 -15.70 5.17
C ARG A 118 -5.92 -14.36 5.72
N LYS A 119 -6.65 -13.31 5.33
CA LYS A 119 -6.48 -11.95 5.88
C LYS A 119 -7.83 -11.32 6.19
N ARG A 120 -7.87 -10.51 7.24
CA ARG A 120 -8.97 -9.59 7.49
C ARG A 120 -8.51 -8.18 7.20
N PHE A 121 -9.12 -7.53 6.23
CA PHE A 121 -9.04 -6.09 6.02
C PHE A 121 -10.14 -5.40 6.78
N THR A 122 -9.82 -4.27 7.42
CA THR A 122 -10.82 -3.35 7.95
C THR A 122 -10.61 -1.99 7.29
N ILE A 123 -11.56 -1.59 6.45
CA ILE A 123 -11.51 -0.31 5.74
C ILE A 123 -12.40 0.68 6.48
N LEU A 124 -11.89 1.87 6.76
CA LEU A 124 -12.67 2.95 7.40
C LEU A 124 -13.38 3.78 6.34
N PRO A 125 -14.63 4.21 6.62
CA PRO A 125 -15.37 5.06 5.70
C PRO A 125 -14.80 6.48 5.65
N PRO A 126 -15.06 7.24 4.57
CA PRO A 126 -14.65 8.64 4.48
C PRO A 126 -15.17 9.52 5.63
N SER A 127 -16.29 9.16 6.23
CA SER A 127 -16.90 9.87 7.37
C SER A 127 -16.08 9.80 8.66
N CYS A 128 -15.09 8.88 8.75
CA CYS A 128 -14.21 8.80 9.92
C CYS A 128 -13.24 10.00 10.04
N GLY A 129 -13.16 10.86 9.01
CA GLY A 129 -12.30 12.04 9.00
C GLY A 129 -10.82 11.75 8.76
N LEU A 130 -10.45 10.52 8.37
CA LEU A 130 -9.08 10.13 8.05
C LEU A 130 -8.93 9.84 6.54
N PRO A 131 -7.71 10.00 5.97
CA PRO A 131 -6.61 10.75 6.57
C PRO A 131 -6.97 12.23 6.71
N SER A 132 -6.62 12.81 7.85
CA SER A 132 -6.83 14.22 8.12
C SER A 132 -5.96 15.10 7.21
N ARG A 133 -6.15 16.42 7.28
CA ARG A 133 -5.27 17.36 6.60
C ARG A 133 -3.81 17.20 7.05
N SER A 134 -3.57 17.11 8.35
CA SER A 134 -2.23 16.94 8.90
C SER A 134 -1.57 15.63 8.47
N ASP A 135 -2.34 14.55 8.34
CA ASP A 135 -1.85 13.26 7.86
C ASP A 135 -1.41 13.34 6.40
N ASN A 136 -2.22 13.94 5.54
CA ASN A 136 -1.86 14.16 4.14
C ASN A 136 -0.61 15.06 4.01
N GLU A 137 -0.54 16.16 4.76
CA GLU A 137 0.63 17.04 4.74
C GLU A 137 1.89 16.34 5.30
N ARG A 138 1.75 15.51 6.35
CA ARG A 138 2.83 14.68 6.91
C ARG A 138 3.33 13.68 5.87
N PHE A 139 2.43 12.93 5.24
CA PHE A 139 2.78 11.98 4.19
C PHE A 139 3.62 12.63 3.07
N HIS A 140 3.20 13.78 2.56
CA HIS A 140 3.94 14.45 1.49
C HIS A 140 5.28 15.11 1.93
N ARG A 141 5.51 15.25 3.24
CA ARG A 141 6.79 15.73 3.78
C ARG A 141 7.79 14.62 4.09
N SER A 142 7.32 13.48 4.57
CA SER A 142 8.16 12.42 5.15
C SER A 142 7.90 11.03 4.59
N GLY A 143 6.86 10.84 3.77
CA GLY A 143 6.42 9.51 3.33
C GLY A 143 5.64 8.72 4.40
N ASP A 144 5.43 9.28 5.60
CA ASP A 144 4.73 8.62 6.69
C ASP A 144 3.22 8.60 6.43
N ASN A 145 2.69 7.41 6.10
CA ASN A 145 1.28 7.14 5.82
C ASN A 145 0.54 6.46 6.98
N LEU A 146 1.20 6.28 8.12
CA LEU A 146 0.57 5.71 9.32
C LEU A 146 -0.44 6.69 9.91
N LEU A 147 -1.52 6.14 10.45
CA LEU A 147 -2.59 6.89 11.08
C LEU A 147 -2.75 6.45 12.54
N ASP A 148 -3.16 7.38 13.40
CA ASP A 148 -3.37 7.05 14.80
C ASP A 148 -4.65 6.23 14.98
N TRP A 149 -4.52 5.04 15.53
CA TRP A 149 -5.64 4.21 15.89
C TRP A 149 -6.34 4.78 17.13
N ARG A 150 -7.66 4.82 17.07
CA ARG A 150 -8.52 5.19 18.20
C ARG A 150 -9.62 4.14 18.36
N PRO A 151 -9.98 3.72 19.58
CA PRO A 151 -10.96 2.66 19.81
C PRO A 151 -12.30 2.90 19.10
N GLU A 152 -12.72 4.15 18.96
CA GLU A 152 -13.99 4.53 18.32
C GLU A 152 -14.02 4.21 16.82
N LEU A 153 -12.86 4.05 16.21
CA LEU A 153 -12.73 3.68 14.79
C LEU A 153 -13.11 2.22 14.55
N ALA A 154 -12.98 1.36 15.56
CA ALA A 154 -13.33 -0.05 15.42
C ALA A 154 -14.80 -0.25 15.02
N ALA A 155 -15.70 0.53 15.58
CA ALA A 155 -17.13 0.44 15.30
C ALA A 155 -17.52 1.04 13.93
N GLN A 156 -16.65 1.81 13.30
CA GLN A 156 -16.89 2.44 12.01
C GLN A 156 -16.34 1.63 10.83
N GLY A 157 -15.43 0.68 11.11
CA GLY A 157 -14.74 -0.08 10.09
C GLY A 157 -15.63 -1.13 9.41
N TRP A 158 -15.44 -1.32 8.12
CA TRP A 158 -16.03 -2.40 7.34
C TRP A 158 -15.03 -3.54 7.24
N PRO A 159 -15.28 -4.69 7.91
CA PRO A 159 -14.39 -5.85 7.83
C PRO A 159 -14.66 -6.65 6.56
N PHE A 160 -13.57 -7.13 5.94
CA PHE A 160 -13.58 -8.03 4.79
C PHE A 160 -12.66 -9.20 5.12
N ASP A 161 -13.21 -10.39 5.27
CA ASP A 161 -12.44 -11.62 5.46
C ASP A 161 -12.10 -12.21 4.10
N LEU A 162 -10.81 -12.26 3.78
CA LEU A 162 -10.31 -12.73 2.50
C LEU A 162 -9.74 -14.15 2.63
N ALA A 163 -10.19 -15.03 1.76
CA ALA A 163 -9.69 -16.37 1.54
C ALA A 163 -8.99 -16.46 0.16
N PRO A 164 -8.20 -17.50 -0.10
CA PRO A 164 -7.61 -17.73 -1.41
C PRO A 164 -8.66 -17.69 -2.53
N GLY A 165 -8.42 -16.88 -3.55
CA GLY A 165 -9.34 -16.62 -4.66
C GLY A 165 -10.16 -15.33 -4.52
N ASP A 166 -10.21 -14.73 -3.35
CA ASP A 166 -10.87 -13.45 -3.16
C ASP A 166 -10.02 -12.27 -3.65
N ALA A 167 -10.72 -11.21 -4.10
CA ALA A 167 -10.11 -9.94 -4.44
C ALA A 167 -10.84 -8.78 -3.76
N LEU A 168 -10.11 -7.77 -3.32
CA LEU A 168 -10.64 -6.58 -2.65
C LEU A 168 -10.13 -5.30 -3.31
N HIS A 169 -11.03 -4.44 -3.77
CA HIS A 169 -10.67 -3.09 -4.19
C HIS A 169 -10.55 -2.18 -2.97
N VAL A 170 -9.38 -1.59 -2.78
CA VAL A 170 -9.11 -0.57 -1.77
C VAL A 170 -9.08 0.80 -2.46
N PRO A 171 -10.02 1.70 -2.15
CA PRO A 171 -10.06 3.02 -2.79
C PRO A 171 -8.85 3.89 -2.47
N PHE A 172 -8.57 4.84 -3.35
CA PHE A 172 -7.51 5.83 -3.16
C PHE A 172 -7.58 6.50 -1.78
N LYS A 173 -6.49 6.40 -1.03
CA LYS A 173 -6.35 6.93 0.34
C LYS A 173 -7.38 6.42 1.35
N ALA A 174 -8.05 5.30 1.09
CA ALA A 174 -8.94 4.70 2.09
C ALA A 174 -8.12 4.20 3.29
N PRO A 175 -8.40 4.67 4.51
CA PRO A 175 -7.68 4.21 5.70
C PRO A 175 -8.04 2.75 5.98
N HIS A 176 -7.03 1.92 6.23
CA HIS A 176 -7.27 0.52 6.50
C HIS A 176 -6.22 -0.10 7.41
N THR A 177 -6.59 -1.20 8.03
CA THR A 177 -5.71 -2.10 8.79
C THR A 177 -5.90 -3.52 8.29
N VAL A 178 -4.88 -4.35 8.46
CA VAL A 178 -4.92 -5.74 7.99
C VAL A 178 -4.43 -6.66 9.08
N THR A 179 -5.16 -7.74 9.33
CA THR A 179 -4.77 -8.81 10.24
C THR A 179 -4.61 -10.11 9.46
N VAL A 180 -3.46 -10.75 9.59
CA VAL A 180 -3.18 -12.06 9.00
C VAL A 180 -3.80 -13.14 9.87
N GLY A 181 -4.34 -14.18 9.25
CA GLY A 181 -4.89 -15.34 9.96
C GLY A 181 -3.84 -16.19 10.68
N ALA A 182 -4.22 -17.41 11.04
CA ALA A 182 -3.37 -18.33 11.82
C ALA A 182 -2.24 -18.99 11.00
N GLU A 183 -2.22 -18.78 9.69
CA GLU A 183 -1.23 -19.33 8.77
C GLU A 183 -0.50 -18.23 8.00
N PRO A 184 0.71 -18.52 7.46
CA PRO A 184 1.38 -17.61 6.57
C PRO A 184 0.49 -17.21 5.39
N SER A 185 0.59 -15.98 4.95
CA SER A 185 -0.28 -15.44 3.91
C SER A 185 0.49 -14.84 2.77
N ILE A 186 0.00 -15.08 1.54
CA ILE A 186 0.48 -14.47 0.32
C ILE A 186 -0.67 -13.67 -0.31
N SER A 187 -0.41 -12.41 -0.64
CA SER A 187 -1.34 -11.57 -1.40
C SER A 187 -0.59 -10.83 -2.50
N LEU A 188 -1.22 -10.72 -3.65
CA LEU A 188 -0.77 -9.88 -4.77
C LEU A 188 -1.58 -8.59 -4.75
N SER A 189 -0.91 -7.46 -4.74
CA SER A 189 -1.49 -6.12 -4.82
C SER A 189 -1.14 -5.49 -6.15
N VAL A 190 -2.14 -5.11 -6.94
CA VAL A 190 -1.96 -4.34 -8.17
C VAL A 190 -2.48 -2.95 -7.91
N THR A 191 -1.59 -1.97 -8.00
CA THR A 191 -1.89 -0.57 -7.69
C THR A 191 -1.74 0.31 -8.93
N TRP A 192 -2.45 1.42 -8.93
CA TRP A 192 -2.32 2.44 -9.97
C TRP A 192 -2.68 3.83 -9.46
N ARG A 193 -2.31 4.81 -10.23
CA ARG A 193 -2.76 6.20 -10.11
C ARG A 193 -3.72 6.55 -11.23
N SER A 194 -4.43 7.65 -11.08
CA SER A 194 -5.12 8.33 -12.17
C SER A 194 -4.63 9.76 -12.28
N HIS A 195 -4.97 10.44 -13.37
CA HIS A 195 -4.62 11.86 -13.50
C HIS A 195 -5.22 12.70 -12.36
N SER A 196 -6.43 12.37 -11.90
CA SER A 196 -7.07 13.06 -10.79
C SER A 196 -6.37 12.81 -9.46
N SER A 197 -5.97 11.57 -9.16
CA SER A 197 -5.23 11.25 -7.93
C SER A 197 -3.86 11.90 -7.90
N LEU A 198 -3.16 11.96 -9.03
CA LEU A 198 -1.87 12.68 -9.14
C LEU A 198 -2.03 14.18 -8.90
N MET A 199 -3.09 14.79 -9.44
CA MET A 199 -3.37 16.20 -9.17
C MET A 199 -3.70 16.48 -7.70
N GLN A 200 -4.43 15.57 -7.04
CA GLN A 200 -4.69 15.68 -5.61
C GLN A 200 -3.40 15.57 -4.79
N ASP A 201 -2.54 14.62 -5.13
CA ASP A 201 -1.25 14.45 -4.45
C ASP A 201 -0.33 15.65 -4.64
N ASP A 202 -0.20 16.18 -5.86
CA ASP A 202 0.55 17.41 -6.12
C ASP A 202 -0.02 18.58 -5.30
N ALA A 203 -1.34 18.70 -5.19
CA ALA A 203 -1.97 19.76 -4.41
C ALA A 203 -1.68 19.62 -2.90
N TRP A 204 -1.68 18.42 -2.35
CA TRP A 204 -1.28 18.16 -0.97
C TRP A 204 0.21 18.38 -0.75
N ALA A 205 1.04 18.00 -1.72
CA ALA A 205 2.48 18.25 -1.66
C ALA A 205 2.79 19.74 -1.62
N LEU A 206 2.07 20.57 -2.38
CA LEU A 206 2.18 22.03 -2.28
C LEU A 206 1.79 22.54 -0.89
N ASN A 207 0.68 22.02 -0.33
CA ASN A 207 0.27 22.39 1.04
C ASN A 207 1.36 22.03 2.06
N GLY A 208 1.93 20.83 1.96
CA GLY A 208 3.03 20.40 2.82
C GLY A 208 4.28 21.23 2.67
N LEU A 209 4.62 21.67 1.46
CA LEU A 209 5.75 22.56 1.19
C LEU A 209 5.53 23.94 1.83
N LEU A 210 4.39 24.57 1.56
CA LEU A 210 4.06 25.90 2.08
C LEU A 210 3.88 25.90 3.61
N GLY A 211 3.44 24.77 4.18
CA GLY A 211 3.35 24.59 5.62
C GLY A 211 4.70 24.75 6.35
N ARG A 212 5.83 24.48 5.68
CA ARG A 212 7.19 24.77 6.22
C ARG A 212 7.43 26.27 6.46
N TYR A 213 6.76 27.10 5.67
CA TYR A 213 6.81 28.57 5.78
C TYR A 213 5.64 29.15 6.56
N ARG A 214 4.93 28.30 7.35
CA ARG A 214 3.74 28.67 8.15
C ARG A 214 2.54 29.13 7.32
N VAL A 215 2.54 28.95 6.01
CA VAL A 215 1.39 29.23 5.14
C VAL A 215 0.44 28.04 5.17
N ARG A 216 -0.75 28.25 5.71
CA ARG A 216 -1.77 27.20 5.84
C ARG A 216 -2.83 27.38 4.75
N LEU A 217 -2.78 26.54 3.72
CA LEU A 217 -3.84 26.44 2.73
C LEU A 217 -4.94 25.46 3.21
N PRO A 218 -6.21 25.64 2.83
CA PRO A 218 -7.26 24.66 3.12
C PRO A 218 -6.95 23.33 2.41
N ALA A 219 -7.69 22.25 2.72
CA ALA A 219 -7.61 20.99 1.96
C ALA A 219 -7.83 21.29 0.46
N PRO A 220 -7.19 20.53 -0.45
CA PRO A 220 -7.49 20.62 -1.86
C PRO A 220 -8.98 20.36 -2.09
N GLY A 221 -9.68 21.33 -2.60
CA GLY A 221 -11.12 21.23 -2.91
C GLY A 221 -11.34 20.68 -4.33
N ALA A 222 -12.44 21.07 -4.95
CA ALA A 222 -12.83 20.65 -6.29
C ALA A 222 -11.88 21.09 -7.43
N ARG A 223 -10.89 21.92 -7.14
CA ARG A 223 -9.91 22.42 -8.12
C ARG A 223 -8.45 22.13 -7.72
N PRO A 224 -8.06 20.87 -7.50
CA PRO A 224 -6.69 20.51 -7.11
C PRO A 224 -5.68 20.86 -8.21
N TRP A 225 -6.10 20.97 -9.46
CA TRP A 225 -5.27 21.24 -10.63
C TRP A 225 -4.55 22.59 -10.54
N LEU A 226 -5.14 23.61 -9.93
CA LEU A 226 -4.47 24.91 -9.74
C LEU A 226 -3.21 24.77 -8.88
N ARG A 227 -3.31 24.03 -7.78
CA ARG A 227 -2.18 23.79 -6.89
C ARG A 227 -1.17 22.80 -7.50
N ALA A 228 -1.65 21.79 -8.21
CA ALA A 228 -0.79 20.87 -8.95
C ALA A 228 0.05 21.62 -10.00
N ALA A 229 -0.56 22.54 -10.74
CA ALA A 229 0.15 23.39 -11.71
C ALA A 229 1.19 24.28 -11.04
N ALA A 230 0.84 24.92 -9.90
CA ALA A 230 1.75 25.76 -9.14
C ALA A 230 2.96 24.94 -8.62
N LEU A 231 2.73 23.74 -8.05
CA LEU A 231 3.82 22.88 -7.59
C LEU A 231 4.75 22.48 -8.75
N ARG A 232 4.18 22.09 -9.89
CA ARG A 232 4.96 21.70 -11.07
C ARG A 232 5.79 22.85 -11.64
N ALA A 233 5.27 24.07 -11.55
CA ALA A 233 6.03 25.26 -11.93
C ALA A 233 7.22 25.54 -10.98
N LEU A 234 7.05 25.26 -9.68
CA LEU A 234 8.12 25.43 -8.69
C LEU A 234 9.22 24.34 -8.75
N ARG A 235 8.94 23.22 -9.40
CA ARG A 235 9.89 22.10 -9.57
C ARG A 235 10.70 22.16 -10.85
N ARG A 236 10.40 23.09 -11.74
CA ARG A 236 11.16 23.38 -13.01
C ARG A 236 12.26 24.40 -12.75
#